data_0b25eb5068a2c0bccaf3e4e4491ed061
#
_entry.id   0b25eb5068a2c0bccaf3e4e4491ed061
#
_cell.length_a   1.000
_cell.length_b   1.000
_cell.length_c   1.000
_cell.angle_alpha   90.00
_cell.angle_beta   90.00
_cell.angle_gamma   90.00
#
_symmetry.space_group_name_H-M   'P 1'
#
loop_
_entity.id
_entity.type
_entity.pdbx_description
1 polymer ?
#
loop_
_entity_poly.entity_id
_entity_poly.type
_entity_poly.pdbx_seq_one_letter_code
_entity_poly.pdbx_strand_id
1 'polypeptide(L)'
;AAAAWCLLLSPNRALRGRTAESLPQLQFAEIIRQTPNATLLNYGTLDGGFYTAAGVLPPCRYFCVTNMPLQDQWQQQWDLLDAAAVDYVVALTGDLQNDYPIYHCVASQTYNGGEGEVTWYLYAKTK
;
A
#
# COMPACT_ATOMS: atom_id res chain seq x y z
N ALA A 1 3.23 31.41 22.40
CA ALA A 1 4.57 31.16 21.80
C ALA A 1 4.89 29.68 21.72
N ALA A 2 4.81 28.88 22.81
CA ALA A 2 5.18 27.45 22.82
C ALA A 2 4.40 26.59 21.81
N ALA A 3 3.08 26.78 21.69
CA ALA A 3 2.24 26.06 20.75
C ALA A 3 2.65 26.27 19.28
N ALA A 4 3.07 27.49 18.92
CA ALA A 4 3.56 27.78 17.57
C ALA A 4 4.88 27.04 17.28
N TRP A 5 5.77 26.96 18.26
CA TRP A 5 7.01 26.20 18.13
C TRP A 5 6.76 24.70 18.00
N CYS A 6 5.86 24.12 18.77
CA CYS A 6 5.47 22.72 18.64
C CYS A 6 4.91 22.42 17.25
N LEU A 7 4.13 23.30 16.66
CA LEU A 7 3.59 23.15 15.32
C LEU A 7 4.66 23.29 14.22
N LEU A 8 5.67 24.13 14.44
CA LEU A 8 6.77 24.35 13.48
C LEU A 8 7.80 23.22 13.51
N LEU A 9 8.05 22.64 14.70
CA LEU A 9 9.03 21.57 14.90
C LEU A 9 8.41 20.17 14.81
N SER A 10 7.08 20.08 14.63
CA SER A 10 6.39 18.79 14.51
C SER A 10 6.89 18.04 13.26
N PRO A 11 7.25 16.74 13.39
CA PRO A 11 7.54 15.89 12.24
C PRO A 11 6.35 15.76 11.30
N ASN A 12 5.13 15.99 11.81
CA ASN A 12 3.90 16.01 11.01
C ASN A 12 3.69 17.30 10.20
N ARG A 13 4.66 18.22 10.21
CA ARG A 13 4.58 19.46 9.43
C ARG A 13 4.38 19.18 7.93
N ALA A 14 5.00 18.13 7.41
CA ALA A 14 4.86 17.70 6.01
C ALA A 14 3.43 17.26 5.67
N LEU A 15 2.60 16.95 6.68
CA LEU A 15 1.20 16.52 6.48
C LEU A 15 0.22 17.71 6.48
N ARG A 16 0.69 18.94 6.75
CA ARG A 16 -0.15 20.12 6.77
C ARG A 16 -0.70 20.43 5.37
N GLY A 17 -2.01 20.65 5.29
CA GLY A 17 -2.69 20.98 4.04
C GLY A 17 -2.89 19.79 3.10
N ARG A 18 -2.58 18.58 3.54
CA ARG A 18 -2.89 17.38 2.75
C ARG A 18 -4.38 17.10 2.80
N THR A 19 -4.94 16.84 1.62
CA THR A 19 -6.32 16.40 1.46
C THR A 19 -6.35 14.88 1.29
N ALA A 20 -7.54 14.30 1.43
CA ALA A 20 -7.77 12.88 1.14
C ALA A 20 -7.25 12.48 -0.26
N GLU A 21 -7.40 13.37 -1.23
CA GLU A 21 -6.97 13.18 -2.62
C GLU A 21 -5.44 13.07 -2.78
N SER A 22 -4.67 13.56 -1.82
CA SER A 22 -3.20 13.48 -1.84
C SER A 22 -2.64 12.21 -1.19
N LEU A 23 -3.50 11.37 -0.61
CA LEU A 23 -3.10 10.16 0.11
C LEU A 23 -3.31 8.93 -0.78
N PRO A 24 -2.23 8.17 -1.10
CA PRO A 24 -2.34 6.96 -1.93
C PRO A 24 -3.33 5.95 -1.35
N GLN A 25 -3.41 5.83 -0.02
CA GLN A 25 -4.33 4.93 0.65
C GLN A 25 -5.79 5.18 0.28
N LEU A 26 -6.20 6.44 0.26
CA LEU A 26 -7.60 6.80 -0.01
C LEU A 26 -7.91 6.72 -1.50
N GLN A 27 -6.99 7.12 -2.38
CA GLN A 27 -7.17 6.98 -3.82
C GLN A 27 -7.29 5.50 -4.24
N PHE A 28 -6.40 4.66 -3.73
CA PHE A 28 -6.44 3.23 -4.04
C PHE A 28 -7.68 2.56 -3.45
N ALA A 29 -8.13 2.99 -2.26
CA ALA A 29 -9.35 2.50 -1.65
C ALA A 29 -10.59 2.74 -2.52
N GLU A 30 -10.68 3.86 -3.22
CA GLU A 30 -11.78 4.14 -4.15
C GLU A 30 -11.83 3.14 -5.30
N ILE A 31 -10.66 2.75 -5.84
CA ILE A 31 -10.57 1.75 -6.91
C ILE A 31 -10.93 0.36 -6.36
N ILE A 32 -10.34 -0.04 -5.23
CA ILE A 32 -10.53 -1.36 -4.63
C ILE A 32 -12.01 -1.60 -4.28
N ARG A 33 -12.69 -0.59 -3.72
CA ARG A 33 -14.11 -0.68 -3.33
C ARG A 33 -15.08 -0.88 -4.49
N GLN A 34 -14.66 -0.64 -5.74
CA GLN A 34 -15.47 -0.94 -6.92
C GLN A 34 -15.63 -2.44 -7.16
N THR A 35 -14.75 -3.25 -6.58
CA THR A 35 -14.83 -4.71 -6.66
C THR A 35 -15.48 -5.27 -5.39
N PRO A 36 -16.65 -5.90 -5.49
CA PRO A 36 -17.31 -6.53 -4.34
C PRO A 36 -16.42 -7.63 -3.74
N ASN A 37 -16.28 -7.62 -2.40
CA ASN A 37 -15.46 -8.57 -1.65
C ASN A 37 -13.99 -8.63 -2.13
N ALA A 38 -13.45 -7.51 -2.59
CA ALA A 38 -12.08 -7.42 -3.06
C ALA A 38 -11.08 -7.94 -2.02
N THR A 39 -10.09 -8.66 -2.50
CA THR A 39 -8.92 -9.09 -1.72
C THR A 39 -7.71 -8.24 -2.08
N LEU A 40 -6.94 -7.86 -1.08
CA LEU A 40 -5.79 -6.96 -1.21
C LEU A 40 -4.57 -7.55 -0.53
N LEU A 41 -3.42 -7.49 -1.18
CA LEU A 41 -2.11 -7.78 -0.59
C LEU A 41 -1.26 -6.50 -0.54
N ASN A 42 -0.74 -6.15 0.64
CA ASN A 42 0.30 -5.15 0.80
C ASN A 42 1.67 -5.85 0.68
N TYR A 43 2.26 -5.81 -0.50
CA TYR A 43 3.43 -6.62 -0.86
C TYR A 43 4.75 -5.94 -0.52
N GLY A 44 5.61 -6.66 0.18
CA GLY A 44 7.01 -6.31 0.35
C GLY A 44 7.29 -5.10 1.25
N THR A 45 6.28 -4.57 1.96
CA THR A 45 6.42 -3.37 2.79
C THR A 45 5.77 -3.54 4.16
N LEU A 46 6.07 -2.61 5.06
CA LEU A 46 5.31 -2.43 6.30
C LEU A 46 3.86 -2.06 5.95
N ASP A 47 2.94 -2.24 6.90
CA ASP A 47 1.55 -1.84 6.70
C ASP A 47 1.45 -0.33 6.48
N GLY A 48 1.08 0.04 5.28
CA GLY A 48 0.86 1.43 4.86
C GLY A 48 -0.56 1.95 5.15
N GLY A 49 -1.41 1.19 5.84
CA GLY A 49 -2.79 1.57 6.14
C GLY A 49 -3.78 1.31 4.99
N PHE A 50 -3.38 0.61 3.94
CA PHE A 50 -4.22 0.34 2.76
C PHE A 50 -5.40 -0.58 3.07
N TYR A 51 -5.22 -1.59 3.92
CA TYR A 51 -6.32 -2.48 4.36
C TYR A 51 -7.41 -1.70 5.08
N THR A 52 -7.01 -0.85 6.02
CA THR A 52 -7.95 0.00 6.77
C THR A 52 -8.66 0.99 5.86
N ALA A 53 -7.92 1.65 4.96
CA ALA A 53 -8.50 2.61 4.02
C ALA A 53 -9.50 1.95 3.07
N ALA A 54 -9.19 0.77 2.53
CA ALA A 54 -10.08 0.04 1.63
C ALA A 54 -11.23 -0.65 2.35
N GLY A 55 -11.12 -0.90 3.66
CA GLY A 55 -12.10 -1.64 4.45
C GLY A 55 -12.07 -3.14 4.15
N VAL A 56 -10.91 -3.68 3.81
CA VAL A 56 -10.71 -5.11 3.51
C VAL A 56 -9.85 -5.77 4.58
N LEU A 57 -10.03 -7.07 4.78
CA LEU A 57 -9.20 -7.84 5.69
C LEU A 57 -7.95 -8.36 4.95
N PRO A 58 -6.81 -8.47 5.65
CA PRO A 58 -5.63 -9.11 5.11
C PRO A 58 -5.88 -10.56 4.66
N PRO A 59 -5.28 -11.01 3.56
CA PRO A 59 -5.54 -12.34 2.99
C PRO A 59 -4.75 -13.48 3.67
N CYS A 60 -3.77 -13.12 4.50
CA CYS A 60 -2.90 -14.10 5.16
C CYS A 60 -2.38 -13.58 6.51
N ARG A 61 -1.73 -14.46 7.26
CA ARG A 61 -1.14 -14.15 8.58
C ARG A 61 -0.08 -13.05 8.47
N TYR A 62 0.74 -13.09 7.43
CA TYR A 62 1.79 -12.09 7.20
C TYR A 62 1.31 -11.07 6.16
N PHE A 63 0.39 -10.24 6.57
CA PHE A 63 -0.26 -9.21 5.75
C PHE A 63 0.65 -8.03 5.38
N CYS A 64 1.80 -7.93 6.03
CA CYS A 64 2.85 -6.96 5.72
C CYS A 64 4.22 -7.58 6.07
N VAL A 65 5.29 -7.01 5.54
CA VAL A 65 6.65 -7.36 5.95
C VAL A 65 6.96 -6.61 7.24
N THR A 66 7.55 -7.31 8.20
CA THR A 66 8.01 -6.71 9.45
C THR A 66 9.52 -6.46 9.38
N ASN A 67 10.06 -5.69 10.32
CA ASN A 67 11.51 -5.44 10.44
C ASN A 67 12.31 -6.71 10.82
N MET A 68 11.63 -7.78 11.18
CA MET A 68 12.26 -9.08 11.41
C MET A 68 12.21 -9.93 10.15
N PRO A 69 13.35 -10.40 9.63
CA PRO A 69 13.40 -11.19 8.41
C PRO A 69 12.93 -12.63 8.70
N LEU A 70 11.61 -12.84 8.66
CA LEU A 70 11.04 -14.18 8.74
C LEU A 70 10.84 -14.72 7.32
N GLN A 71 11.47 -15.85 7.02
CA GLN A 71 11.36 -16.49 5.70
C GLN A 71 9.90 -16.78 5.33
N ASP A 72 9.08 -17.20 6.29
CA ASP A 72 7.67 -17.51 6.09
C ASP A 72 6.82 -16.30 5.64
N GLN A 73 7.25 -15.06 5.98
CA GLN A 73 6.55 -13.85 5.52
C GLN A 73 6.59 -13.72 4.01
N TRP A 74 7.78 -13.84 3.46
CA TRP A 74 7.99 -13.76 2.02
C TRP A 74 7.34 -14.91 1.31
N GLN A 75 7.50 -16.13 1.83
CA GLN A 75 6.91 -17.31 1.22
C GLN A 75 5.39 -17.20 1.10
N GLN A 76 4.69 -16.78 2.16
CA GLN A 76 3.24 -16.60 2.08
C GLN A 76 2.81 -15.53 1.09
N GLN A 77 3.55 -14.43 0.99
CA GLN A 77 3.24 -13.38 0.02
C GLN A 77 3.49 -13.87 -1.42
N TRP A 78 4.58 -14.60 -1.67
CA TRP A 78 4.86 -15.20 -2.97
C TRP A 78 3.81 -16.24 -3.35
N ASP A 79 3.44 -17.12 -2.43
CA ASP A 79 2.40 -18.14 -2.67
C ASP A 79 1.06 -17.51 -3.09
N LEU A 80 0.69 -16.37 -2.51
CA LEU A 80 -0.52 -15.63 -2.90
C LEU A 80 -0.41 -15.03 -4.30
N LEU A 81 0.76 -14.52 -4.69
CA LEU A 81 1.01 -13.95 -6.01
C LEU A 81 1.08 -15.03 -7.08
N ASP A 82 1.80 -16.12 -6.83
CA ASP A 82 1.95 -17.26 -7.74
C ASP A 82 0.60 -17.94 -8.01
N ALA A 83 -0.23 -18.05 -6.97
CA ALA A 83 -1.59 -18.60 -7.10
C ALA A 83 -2.60 -17.59 -7.66
N ALA A 84 -2.20 -16.34 -7.92
CA ALA A 84 -3.10 -15.24 -8.28
C ALA A 84 -4.31 -15.14 -7.34
N ALA A 85 -4.08 -15.33 -6.03
CA ALA A 85 -5.13 -15.50 -5.03
C ALA A 85 -5.75 -14.19 -4.56
N VAL A 86 -5.19 -13.04 -4.94
CA VAL A 86 -5.69 -11.72 -4.56
C VAL A 86 -6.09 -10.91 -5.79
N ASP A 87 -7.07 -10.02 -5.62
CA ASP A 87 -7.57 -9.16 -6.70
C ASP A 87 -6.67 -7.95 -6.93
N TYR A 88 -6.10 -7.43 -5.83
CA TYR A 88 -5.26 -6.24 -5.86
C TYR A 88 -3.96 -6.45 -5.07
N VAL A 89 -2.90 -5.80 -5.54
CA VAL A 89 -1.60 -5.75 -4.86
C VAL A 89 -1.16 -4.30 -4.76
N VAL A 90 -0.79 -3.87 -3.56
CA VAL A 90 -0.11 -2.58 -3.34
C VAL A 90 1.35 -2.85 -3.08
N ALA A 91 2.22 -2.15 -3.79
CA ALA A 91 3.67 -2.30 -3.68
C ALA A 91 4.41 -0.97 -3.88
N LEU A 92 5.68 -0.93 -3.48
CA LEU A 92 6.61 0.16 -3.79
C LEU A 92 7.36 -0.05 -5.11
N THR A 93 7.33 -1.26 -5.65
CA THR A 93 7.96 -1.55 -6.94
C THR A 93 7.01 -1.28 -8.10
N GLY A 94 7.52 -0.62 -9.14
CA GLY A 94 6.77 -0.33 -10.36
C GLY A 94 6.81 -1.43 -11.41
N ASP A 95 7.52 -2.53 -11.16
CA ASP A 95 7.81 -3.60 -12.11
C ASP A 95 7.26 -4.98 -11.69
N LEU A 96 6.36 -5.04 -10.71
CA LEU A 96 5.73 -6.27 -10.24
C LEU A 96 5.14 -7.11 -11.39
N GLN A 97 4.60 -6.47 -12.39
CA GLN A 97 4.03 -7.13 -13.58
C GLN A 97 5.06 -7.91 -14.42
N ASN A 98 6.35 -7.63 -14.26
CA ASN A 98 7.40 -8.38 -14.96
C ASN A 98 7.54 -9.81 -14.39
N ASP A 99 7.41 -9.94 -13.06
CA ASP A 99 7.49 -11.22 -12.36
C ASP A 99 6.11 -11.91 -12.31
N TYR A 100 5.04 -11.12 -12.23
CA TYR A 100 3.66 -11.59 -12.13
C TYR A 100 2.78 -10.95 -13.21
N PRO A 101 2.85 -11.44 -14.48
CA PRO A 101 2.16 -10.82 -15.63
C PRO A 101 0.63 -10.78 -15.54
N ILE A 102 0.04 -11.56 -14.63
CA ILE A 102 -1.40 -11.54 -14.37
C ILE A 102 -1.85 -10.26 -13.67
N TYR A 103 -0.93 -9.53 -13.04
CA TYR A 103 -1.18 -8.26 -12.39
C TYR A 103 -0.69 -7.11 -13.28
N HIS A 104 -1.54 -6.10 -13.50
CA HIS A 104 -1.20 -4.90 -14.25
C HIS A 104 -1.39 -3.65 -13.38
N CYS A 105 -0.52 -2.67 -13.55
CA CYS A 105 -0.61 -1.41 -12.80
C CYS A 105 -1.85 -0.63 -13.24
N VAL A 106 -2.73 -0.32 -12.30
CA VAL A 106 -3.96 0.45 -12.54
C VAL A 106 -3.90 1.86 -11.95
N ALA A 107 -3.03 2.10 -10.99
CA ALA A 107 -2.80 3.42 -10.41
C ALA A 107 -1.41 3.52 -9.80
N SER A 108 -0.88 4.73 -9.76
CA SER A 108 0.32 5.06 -8.99
C SER A 108 0.18 6.43 -8.35
N GLN A 109 0.76 6.60 -7.17
CA GLN A 109 0.73 7.85 -6.45
C GLN A 109 2.06 8.10 -5.74
N THR A 110 2.68 9.23 -6.04
CA THR A 110 3.86 9.69 -5.30
C THR A 110 3.44 10.46 -4.06
N TYR A 111 4.07 10.12 -2.96
CA TYR A 111 3.79 10.68 -1.66
C TYR A 111 5.10 11.08 -0.98
N ASN A 112 5.14 12.28 -0.41
CA ASN A 112 6.26 12.73 0.42
C ASN A 112 5.79 12.81 1.88
N GLY A 113 6.21 11.85 2.70
CA GLY A 113 5.88 11.76 4.13
C GLY A 113 6.79 12.59 5.04
N GLY A 114 7.76 13.32 4.46
CA GLY A 114 8.77 14.08 5.22
C GLY A 114 10.13 13.38 5.29
N GLU A 115 10.21 12.11 4.95
CA GLU A 115 11.46 11.32 4.87
C GLU A 115 11.93 11.12 3.42
N GLY A 116 11.26 11.76 2.46
CA GLY A 116 11.52 11.65 1.03
C GLY A 116 10.26 11.31 0.24
N GLU A 117 10.40 11.30 -1.08
CA GLU A 117 9.33 10.91 -1.98
C GLU A 117 9.30 9.38 -2.14
N VAL A 118 8.11 8.82 -1.99
CA VAL A 118 7.83 7.39 -2.17
C VAL A 118 6.67 7.25 -3.15
N THR A 119 6.84 6.43 -4.17
CA THR A 119 5.75 6.11 -5.10
C THR A 119 5.16 4.75 -4.75
N TRP A 120 3.86 4.76 -4.51
CA TRP A 120 3.06 3.56 -4.34
C TRP A 120 2.39 3.20 -5.65
N TYR A 121 2.29 1.91 -5.91
CA TYR A 121 1.64 1.34 -7.09
C TYR A 121 0.51 0.41 -6.66
N LEU A 122 -0.61 0.52 -7.34
CA LEU A 122 -1.74 -0.41 -7.23
C LEU A 122 -1.80 -1.25 -8.49
N TYR A 123 -1.74 -2.55 -8.29
CA TYR A 123 -1.91 -3.54 -9.34
C TYR A 123 -3.24 -4.25 -9.20
N ALA A 124 -3.89 -4.55 -10.31
CA ALA A 124 -5.11 -5.34 -10.35
C ALA A 124 -4.86 -6.62 -11.15
N LYS A 125 -5.49 -7.71 -10.71
CA LYS A 125 -5.47 -8.98 -11.43
C LYS A 125 -6.29 -8.86 -12.72
N THR A 126 -5.74 -9.35 -13.82
CA THR A 126 -6.47 -9.50 -15.08
C THR A 126 -7.59 -10.54 -14.91
N LYS A 127 -8.78 -10.21 -15.39
CA LYS A 127 -9.95 -11.13 -15.36
C LYS A 127 -9.84 -12.20 -16.43
#